data_ba71a5aa8b69bf659aa08ca407917cfb
#
_entry.id   ba71a5aa8b69bf659aa08ca407917cfb
#
_cell.length_a   1.000
_cell.length_b   1.000
_cell.length_c   1.000
_cell.angle_alpha   90.00
_cell.angle_beta   90.00
_cell.angle_gamma   90.00
#
_symmetry.space_group_name_H-M   'P 1'
#
loop_
_entity.id
_entity.type
_entity.pdbx_description
1 polymer ?
#
loop_
_entity_poly.entity_id
_entity_poly.type
_entity_poly.pdbx_seq_one_letter_code
_entity_poly.pdbx_strand_id
1 'polypeptide(L)'
;GFGRNMAMGIGVQAAAVFIRDGVDIWIGSFHYAAAGENLPWLIGLTSAVSSMISILVVPFINKKWGEKKTFIVFAIYGFAMTTISFILYVTGVQAFRSLWAILVYQFLVGFSFGPHGYLPMIMVSDIVDYREWQTGVRTEGTQFAVLSLSNKISNALSVAIGIFIVGAAGYQGGMHGSQISDAMQNTVFAAYLFIPGICMLLSMIPMFRYKIDFKTKETMHRELVERRGELSDDFLESESETQNDAERATNDVNENAETTASEANIENSV
;
A
#
# COMPACT_ATOMS: atom_id res chain seq x y z
N GLY A 1 -6.41 -3.76 -1.18
CA GLY A 1 -6.66 -2.44 -1.82
C GLY A 1 -8.11 -2.12 -2.11
N PHE A 2 -8.87 -3.04 -2.74
CA PHE A 2 -10.22 -2.78 -3.25
C PHE A 2 -11.19 -2.18 -2.20
N GLY A 3 -11.34 -2.79 -1.03
CA GLY A 3 -12.26 -2.30 0.01
C GLY A 3 -11.94 -0.88 0.49
N ARG A 4 -10.64 -0.58 0.70
CA ARG A 4 -10.19 0.77 1.09
C ARG A 4 -10.53 1.80 0.01
N ASN A 5 -10.23 1.48 -1.25
CA ASN A 5 -10.47 2.37 -2.37
C ASN A 5 -11.97 2.61 -2.60
N MET A 6 -12.79 1.57 -2.36
CA MET A 6 -14.25 1.68 -2.40
C MET A 6 -14.77 2.63 -1.31
N ALA A 7 -14.29 2.50 -0.08
CA ALA A 7 -14.66 3.41 1.00
C ALA A 7 -14.30 4.87 0.67
N MET A 8 -13.10 5.12 0.13
CA MET A 8 -12.70 6.46 -0.29
C MET A 8 -13.58 7.01 -1.42
N GLY A 9 -13.87 6.20 -2.44
CA GLY A 9 -14.70 6.62 -3.57
C GLY A 9 -16.12 6.99 -3.16
N ILE A 10 -16.76 6.18 -2.33
CA ILE A 10 -18.11 6.45 -1.82
C ILE A 10 -18.09 7.65 -0.87
N GLY A 11 -17.11 7.72 0.03
CA GLY A 11 -17.00 8.80 1.00
C GLY A 11 -16.93 10.19 0.36
N VAL A 12 -16.17 10.32 -0.72
CA VAL A 12 -16.05 11.58 -1.48
C VAL A 12 -17.40 11.96 -2.15
N GLN A 13 -18.12 10.98 -2.69
CA GLN A 13 -19.34 11.24 -3.44
C GLN A 13 -20.58 11.46 -2.55
N ALA A 14 -20.61 10.86 -1.38
CA ALA A 14 -21.83 10.77 -0.58
C ALA A 14 -21.68 11.25 0.87
N ALA A 15 -20.60 11.95 1.21
CA ALA A 15 -20.39 12.42 2.59
C ALA A 15 -21.52 13.32 3.10
N ALA A 16 -22.13 14.12 2.22
CA ALA A 16 -23.29 14.97 2.54
C ALA A 16 -24.53 14.17 2.96
N VAL A 17 -24.62 12.88 2.54
CA VAL A 17 -25.74 12.00 2.91
C VAL A 17 -25.63 11.53 4.35
N PHE A 18 -24.43 11.47 4.91
CA PHE A 18 -24.20 10.97 6.27
C PHE A 18 -24.72 11.94 7.32
N ILE A 19 -24.69 13.25 7.02
CA ILE A 19 -25.14 14.31 7.93
C ILE A 19 -26.05 15.24 7.15
N ARG A 20 -27.37 15.14 7.42
CA ARG A 20 -28.40 15.86 6.70
C ARG A 20 -28.36 17.38 6.90
N ASP A 21 -28.11 17.81 8.11
CA ASP A 21 -28.36 19.21 8.56
C ASP A 21 -27.05 20.03 8.60
N GLY A 22 -25.91 19.45 8.22
CA GLY A 22 -24.62 20.10 8.42
C GLY A 22 -24.23 20.17 9.91
N VAL A 23 -23.05 20.63 10.20
CA VAL A 23 -22.54 20.76 11.57
C VAL A 23 -21.64 21.98 11.70
N ASP A 24 -21.90 22.79 12.71
CA ASP A 24 -21.02 23.86 13.13
C ASP A 24 -20.00 23.34 14.15
N ILE A 25 -18.73 23.51 13.85
CA ILE A 25 -17.65 23.09 14.74
C ILE A 25 -16.96 24.32 15.31
N TRP A 26 -16.97 24.43 16.65
CA TRP A 26 -16.28 25.47 17.37
C TRP A 26 -15.05 24.90 18.09
N ILE A 27 -13.88 25.47 17.82
CA ILE A 27 -12.64 25.14 18.52
C ILE A 27 -12.04 26.46 19.02
N GLY A 28 -12.30 26.81 20.28
CA GLY A 28 -11.94 28.11 20.83
C GLY A 28 -12.62 29.25 20.09
N SER A 29 -11.87 30.13 19.45
CA SER A 29 -12.40 31.24 18.63
C SER A 29 -12.57 30.85 17.14
N PHE A 30 -12.22 29.62 16.75
CA PHE A 30 -12.33 29.13 15.37
C PHE A 30 -13.72 28.53 15.16
N HIS A 31 -14.45 29.07 14.20
CA HIS A 31 -15.75 28.55 13.76
C HIS A 31 -15.60 27.90 12.38
N TYR A 32 -15.97 26.65 12.27
CA TYR A 32 -15.99 25.93 11.02
C TYR A 32 -17.37 25.31 10.77
N ALA A 33 -18.07 25.82 9.76
CA ALA A 33 -19.34 25.28 9.31
C ALA A 33 -19.10 24.17 8.31
N ALA A 34 -19.34 22.92 8.72
CA ALA A 34 -19.21 21.76 7.85
C ALA A 34 -20.54 21.48 7.17
N ALA A 35 -20.68 21.85 5.91
CA ALA A 35 -21.78 21.45 5.04
C ALA A 35 -21.24 20.49 3.94
N GLY A 36 -22.14 19.77 3.27
CA GLY A 36 -21.88 18.67 2.34
C GLY A 36 -20.56 18.64 1.57
N GLU A 37 -20.09 19.76 1.05
CA GLU A 37 -18.87 19.83 0.26
C GLU A 37 -17.58 19.71 1.09
N ASN A 38 -17.62 20.11 2.36
CA ASN A 38 -16.45 20.11 3.25
C ASN A 38 -16.30 18.83 4.09
N LEU A 39 -17.33 18.02 4.20
CA LEU A 39 -17.33 16.79 4.99
C LEU A 39 -16.39 15.69 4.43
N PRO A 40 -16.25 15.50 3.10
CA PRO A 40 -15.39 14.47 2.55
C PRO A 40 -13.95 14.58 3.00
N TRP A 41 -13.39 15.78 2.98
CA TRP A 41 -11.99 15.96 3.36
C TRP A 41 -11.78 15.81 4.87
N LEU A 42 -12.72 16.21 5.71
CA LEU A 42 -12.63 16.03 7.16
C LEU A 42 -12.68 14.55 7.56
N ILE A 43 -13.59 13.78 6.95
CA ILE A 43 -13.68 12.33 7.12
C ILE A 43 -12.41 11.66 6.59
N GLY A 44 -11.93 12.08 5.43
CA GLY A 44 -10.69 11.59 4.83
C GLY A 44 -9.45 11.88 5.68
N LEU A 45 -9.35 13.07 6.24
CA LEU A 45 -8.27 13.46 7.13
C LEU A 45 -8.21 12.59 8.39
N THR A 46 -9.37 12.35 9.03
CA THR A 46 -9.47 11.50 10.21
C THR A 46 -8.98 10.07 9.91
N SER A 47 -9.37 9.52 8.78
CA SER A 47 -8.91 8.22 8.30
C SER A 47 -7.41 8.21 8.01
N ALA A 48 -6.87 9.27 7.40
CA ALA A 48 -5.46 9.39 7.08
C ALA A 48 -4.59 9.44 8.34
N VAL A 49 -4.99 10.25 9.33
CA VAL A 49 -4.30 10.34 10.63
C VAL A 49 -4.30 8.98 11.33
N SER A 50 -5.46 8.32 11.39
CA SER A 50 -5.59 7.00 12.02
C SER A 50 -4.73 5.94 11.32
N SER A 51 -4.73 5.91 9.99
CA SER A 51 -3.90 4.98 9.22
C SER A 51 -2.40 5.24 9.38
N MET A 52 -2.00 6.51 9.50
CA MET A 52 -0.61 6.89 9.77
C MET A 52 -0.14 6.39 11.15
N ILE A 53 -0.96 6.57 12.19
CA ILE A 53 -0.68 6.03 13.52
C ILE A 53 -0.55 4.50 13.46
N SER A 54 -1.46 3.86 12.75
CA SER A 54 -1.46 2.41 12.57
C SER A 54 -0.17 1.91 11.88
N ILE A 55 0.29 2.59 10.83
CA ILE A 55 1.55 2.23 10.14
C ILE A 55 2.75 2.29 11.09
N LEU A 56 2.79 3.24 12.02
CA LEU A 56 3.86 3.33 13.02
C LEU A 56 3.82 2.17 14.03
N VAL A 57 2.64 1.66 14.33
CA VAL A 57 2.45 0.55 15.29
C VAL A 57 2.70 -0.82 14.65
N VAL A 58 2.40 -0.99 13.37
CA VAL A 58 2.51 -2.28 12.65
C VAL A 58 3.88 -2.95 12.75
N PRO A 59 5.04 -2.28 12.60
CA PRO A 59 6.34 -2.93 12.71
C PRO A 59 6.58 -3.61 14.07
N PHE A 60 6.08 -3.01 15.16
CA PHE A 60 6.20 -3.58 16.51
C PHE A 60 5.36 -4.87 16.65
N ILE A 61 4.17 -4.88 16.06
CA ILE A 61 3.29 -6.05 16.07
C ILE A 61 3.87 -7.15 15.17
N ASN A 62 4.40 -6.79 14.00
CA ASN A 62 4.99 -7.72 13.04
C ASN A 62 6.19 -8.47 13.61
N LYS A 63 7.05 -7.80 14.40
CA LYS A 63 8.17 -8.46 15.08
C LYS A 63 7.73 -9.61 15.97
N LYS A 64 6.52 -9.51 16.55
CA LYS A 64 6.00 -10.54 17.48
C LYS A 64 5.14 -11.60 16.80
N TRP A 65 4.32 -11.21 15.83
CA TRP A 65 3.30 -12.09 15.24
C TRP A 65 3.59 -12.51 13.79
N GLY A 66 4.47 -11.79 13.10
CA GLY A 66 4.72 -11.95 11.67
C GLY A 66 3.64 -11.32 10.79
N GLU A 67 3.95 -11.07 9.52
CA GLU A 67 3.06 -10.32 8.60
C GLU A 67 1.73 -11.02 8.37
N LYS A 68 1.74 -12.35 8.20
CA LYS A 68 0.55 -13.15 7.95
C LYS A 68 -0.49 -13.00 9.06
N LYS A 69 -0.07 -13.19 10.32
CA LYS A 69 -0.97 -13.08 11.47
C LYS A 69 -1.42 -11.65 11.67
N THR A 70 -0.52 -10.68 11.52
CA THR A 70 -0.85 -9.26 11.63
C THR A 70 -1.90 -8.88 10.58
N PHE A 71 -1.72 -9.28 9.33
CA PHE A 71 -2.70 -9.00 8.27
C PHE A 71 -4.09 -9.57 8.60
N ILE A 72 -4.16 -10.83 9.04
CA ILE A 72 -5.42 -11.50 9.40
C ILE A 72 -6.11 -10.80 10.58
N VAL A 73 -5.36 -10.47 11.63
CA VAL A 73 -5.91 -9.78 12.81
C VAL A 73 -6.48 -8.41 12.44
N PHE A 74 -5.77 -7.63 11.61
CA PHE A 74 -6.27 -6.33 11.18
C PHE A 74 -7.43 -6.44 10.18
N ALA A 75 -7.54 -7.52 9.40
CA ALA A 75 -8.71 -7.77 8.56
C ALA A 75 -9.96 -8.05 9.42
N ILE A 76 -9.83 -8.89 10.44
CA ILE A 76 -10.91 -9.19 11.40
C ILE A 76 -11.27 -7.93 12.19
N TYR A 77 -10.28 -7.20 12.69
CA TYR A 77 -10.50 -5.93 13.39
C TYR A 77 -11.26 -4.93 12.51
N GLY A 78 -10.82 -4.71 11.28
CA GLY A 78 -11.48 -3.80 10.34
C GLY A 78 -12.93 -4.20 10.07
N PHE A 79 -13.20 -5.48 9.81
CA PHE A 79 -14.56 -5.99 9.65
C PHE A 79 -15.42 -5.80 10.92
N ALA A 80 -14.87 -6.08 12.09
CA ALA A 80 -15.59 -5.90 13.35
C ALA A 80 -15.95 -4.42 13.58
N MET A 81 -14.99 -3.51 13.38
CA MET A 81 -15.22 -2.07 13.55
C MET A 81 -16.21 -1.52 12.55
N THR A 82 -16.14 -1.92 11.27
CA THR A 82 -17.14 -1.51 10.27
C THR A 82 -18.54 -2.03 10.60
N THR A 83 -18.64 -3.28 11.06
CA THR A 83 -19.92 -3.89 11.45
C THR A 83 -20.53 -3.20 12.67
N ILE A 84 -19.73 -2.95 13.71
CA ILE A 84 -20.19 -2.23 14.92
C ILE A 84 -20.65 -0.82 14.54
N SER A 85 -19.86 -0.09 13.77
CA SER A 85 -20.18 1.27 13.32
C SER A 85 -21.48 1.30 12.51
N PHE A 86 -21.68 0.31 11.63
CA PHE A 86 -22.90 0.19 10.84
C PHE A 86 -24.12 -0.10 11.71
N ILE A 87 -24.02 -1.05 12.64
CA ILE A 87 -25.11 -1.38 13.56
C ILE A 87 -25.52 -0.15 14.38
N LEU A 88 -24.56 0.56 14.97
CA LEU A 88 -24.83 1.76 15.75
C LEU A 88 -25.51 2.86 14.90
N TYR A 89 -25.05 3.05 13.67
CA TYR A 89 -25.64 4.03 12.77
C TYR A 89 -27.11 3.71 12.41
N VAL A 90 -27.40 2.44 12.12
CA VAL A 90 -28.74 1.98 11.72
C VAL A 90 -29.76 2.02 12.88
N THR A 91 -29.32 2.04 14.15
CA THR A 91 -30.24 2.21 15.28
C THR A 91 -31.10 3.48 15.18
N GLY A 92 -30.68 4.44 14.37
CA GLY A 92 -31.39 5.70 14.17
C GLY A 92 -31.27 6.70 15.32
N VAL A 93 -30.50 6.38 16.35
CA VAL A 93 -30.24 7.30 17.46
C VAL A 93 -29.41 8.48 16.94
N GLN A 94 -29.92 9.72 17.14
CA GLN A 94 -29.30 10.96 16.63
C GLN A 94 -27.81 11.09 17.04
N ALA A 95 -27.47 10.70 18.26
CA ALA A 95 -26.09 10.74 18.74
C ALA A 95 -25.15 9.90 17.89
N PHE A 96 -25.59 8.73 17.38
CA PHE A 96 -24.79 7.84 16.55
C PHE A 96 -24.72 8.25 15.07
N ARG A 97 -25.58 9.18 14.66
CA ARG A 97 -25.58 9.78 13.31
C ARG A 97 -24.93 11.16 13.29
N SER A 98 -24.41 11.62 14.42
CA SER A 98 -23.72 12.90 14.53
C SER A 98 -22.36 12.87 13.82
N LEU A 99 -21.84 14.05 13.43
CA LEU A 99 -20.51 14.18 12.87
C LEU A 99 -19.44 13.54 13.76
N TRP A 100 -19.50 13.79 15.05
CA TRP A 100 -18.53 13.26 16.01
C TRP A 100 -18.51 11.74 16.04
N ALA A 101 -19.68 11.10 16.00
CA ALA A 101 -19.77 9.65 15.92
C ALA A 101 -19.17 9.13 14.61
N ILE A 102 -19.44 9.78 13.48
CA ILE A 102 -18.88 9.41 12.18
C ILE A 102 -17.36 9.56 12.17
N LEU A 103 -16.80 10.62 12.75
CA LEU A 103 -15.35 10.77 12.88
C LEU A 103 -14.72 9.68 13.76
N VAL A 104 -15.38 9.31 14.86
CA VAL A 104 -14.92 8.19 15.71
C VAL A 104 -14.96 6.87 14.93
N TYR A 105 -16.05 6.59 14.20
CA TYR A 105 -16.13 5.39 13.34
C TYR A 105 -15.02 5.38 12.31
N GLN A 106 -14.80 6.50 11.66
CA GLN A 106 -13.78 6.64 10.65
C GLN A 106 -12.37 6.49 11.21
N PHE A 107 -12.12 6.98 12.43
CA PHE A 107 -10.85 6.78 13.12
C PHE A 107 -10.61 5.29 13.43
N LEU A 108 -11.60 4.60 13.98
CA LEU A 108 -11.51 3.18 14.34
C LEU A 108 -11.31 2.31 13.10
N VAL A 109 -12.08 2.56 12.04
CA VAL A 109 -11.98 1.81 10.78
C VAL A 109 -10.67 2.15 10.06
N GLY A 110 -10.28 3.42 10.03
CA GLY A 110 -9.05 3.92 9.41
C GLY A 110 -7.80 3.28 9.96
N PHE A 111 -7.82 2.88 11.24
CA PHE A 111 -6.73 2.16 11.87
C PHE A 111 -6.41 0.83 11.18
N SER A 112 -7.39 0.17 10.56
CA SER A 112 -7.17 -1.05 9.78
C SER A 112 -6.58 -0.78 8.39
N PHE A 113 -6.73 0.44 7.84
CA PHE A 113 -6.25 0.76 6.49
C PHE A 113 -4.73 0.82 6.37
N GLY A 114 -4.03 1.24 7.43
CA GLY A 114 -2.58 1.29 7.47
C GLY A 114 -1.93 -0.07 7.15
N PRO A 115 -2.19 -1.11 7.94
CA PRO A 115 -1.68 -2.46 7.68
C PRO A 115 -2.07 -3.00 6.31
N HIS A 116 -3.33 -2.80 5.86
CA HIS A 116 -3.79 -3.24 4.55
C HIS A 116 -3.15 -2.49 3.38
N GLY A 117 -2.60 -1.31 3.61
CA GLY A 117 -1.82 -0.58 2.62
C GLY A 117 -0.35 -1.00 2.58
N TYR A 118 0.25 -1.20 3.75
CA TYR A 118 1.67 -1.40 3.94
C TYR A 118 2.12 -2.87 3.81
N LEU A 119 1.40 -3.81 4.48
CA LEU A 119 1.80 -5.22 4.50
C LEU A 119 1.88 -5.89 3.12
N PRO A 120 0.96 -5.63 2.16
CA PRO A 120 1.09 -6.22 0.83
C PRO A 120 2.38 -5.82 0.10
N MET A 121 2.92 -4.61 0.34
CA MET A 121 4.19 -4.20 -0.24
C MET A 121 5.35 -5.03 0.30
N ILE A 122 5.41 -5.23 1.62
CA ILE A 122 6.43 -6.09 2.26
C ILE A 122 6.31 -7.52 1.73
N MET A 123 5.09 -8.07 1.70
CA MET A 123 4.85 -9.44 1.26
C MET A 123 5.23 -9.66 -0.22
N VAL A 124 5.07 -8.65 -1.08
CA VAL A 124 5.54 -8.72 -2.47
C VAL A 124 7.06 -8.71 -2.53
N SER A 125 7.73 -7.90 -1.72
CA SER A 125 9.20 -7.93 -1.61
C SER A 125 9.70 -9.31 -1.17
N ASP A 126 9.05 -9.92 -0.16
CA ASP A 126 9.38 -11.28 0.28
C ASP A 126 9.18 -12.33 -0.83
N ILE A 127 8.16 -12.16 -1.67
CA ILE A 127 7.90 -13.06 -2.81
C ILE A 127 9.00 -12.89 -3.87
N VAL A 128 9.49 -11.68 -4.10
CA VAL A 128 10.62 -11.42 -5.01
C VAL A 128 11.86 -12.16 -4.53
N ASP A 129 12.24 -11.98 -3.25
CA ASP A 129 13.39 -12.63 -2.66
C ASP A 129 13.23 -14.16 -2.61
N TYR A 130 12.01 -14.66 -2.33
CA TYR A 130 11.70 -16.09 -2.34
C TYR A 130 11.87 -16.71 -3.74
N ARG A 131 11.46 -16.00 -4.78
CA ARG A 131 11.67 -16.46 -6.17
C ARG A 131 13.14 -16.43 -6.56
N GLU A 132 13.87 -15.38 -6.21
CA GLU A 132 15.31 -15.29 -6.43
C GLU A 132 16.05 -16.45 -5.73
N TRP A 133 15.68 -16.75 -4.48
CA TRP A 133 16.23 -17.87 -3.74
C TRP A 133 16.00 -19.22 -4.41
N GLN A 134 14.79 -19.45 -4.96
CA GLN A 134 14.46 -20.72 -5.63
C GLN A 134 15.02 -20.85 -7.05
N THR A 135 15.04 -19.77 -7.82
CA THR A 135 15.32 -19.80 -9.27
C THR A 135 16.64 -19.16 -9.67
N GLY A 136 17.28 -18.44 -8.75
CA GLY A 136 18.47 -17.63 -9.05
C GLY A 136 18.17 -16.36 -9.87
N VAL A 137 16.90 -16.10 -10.25
CA VAL A 137 16.53 -14.97 -11.09
C VAL A 137 15.68 -13.97 -10.29
N ARG A 138 16.15 -12.73 -10.19
CA ARG A 138 15.42 -11.64 -9.55
C ARG A 138 14.39 -11.02 -10.50
N THR A 139 13.10 -11.15 -10.16
CA THR A 139 11.97 -10.68 -10.99
C THR A 139 11.22 -9.52 -10.35
N GLU A 140 11.93 -8.58 -9.74
CA GLU A 140 11.37 -7.47 -8.96
C GLU A 140 10.40 -6.61 -9.80
N GLY A 141 10.85 -6.14 -10.97
CA GLY A 141 10.05 -5.28 -11.84
C GLY A 141 8.69 -5.88 -12.22
N THR A 142 8.65 -7.17 -12.54
CA THR A 142 7.41 -7.86 -12.90
C THR A 142 6.44 -7.95 -11.72
N GLN A 143 6.93 -8.27 -10.52
CA GLN A 143 6.08 -8.40 -9.34
C GLN A 143 5.45 -7.07 -8.93
N PHE A 144 6.24 -5.99 -8.91
CA PHE A 144 5.73 -4.65 -8.59
C PHE A 144 4.84 -4.09 -9.71
N ALA A 145 5.07 -4.42 -10.98
CA ALA A 145 4.18 -4.06 -12.08
C ALA A 145 2.78 -4.70 -11.90
N VAL A 146 2.72 -5.99 -11.55
CA VAL A 146 1.46 -6.69 -11.25
C VAL A 146 0.74 -6.07 -10.06
N LEU A 147 1.47 -5.73 -8.98
CA LEU A 147 0.90 -5.05 -7.82
C LEU A 147 0.32 -3.69 -8.20
N SER A 148 1.06 -2.90 -8.97
CA SER A 148 0.63 -1.58 -9.45
C SER A 148 -0.61 -1.66 -10.35
N LEU A 149 -0.62 -2.59 -11.30
CA LEU A 149 -1.76 -2.84 -12.17
C LEU A 149 -3.00 -3.24 -11.36
N SER A 150 -2.84 -4.17 -10.41
CA SER A 150 -3.91 -4.61 -9.52
C SER A 150 -4.49 -3.44 -8.71
N ASN A 151 -3.65 -2.53 -8.21
CA ASN A 151 -4.10 -1.35 -7.50
C ASN A 151 -4.88 -0.38 -8.40
N LYS A 152 -4.43 -0.16 -9.64
CA LYS A 152 -5.12 0.72 -10.61
C LYS A 152 -6.50 0.16 -10.97
N ILE A 153 -6.58 -1.14 -11.27
CA ILE A 153 -7.86 -1.81 -11.56
C ILE A 153 -8.78 -1.73 -10.34
N SER A 154 -8.27 -2.01 -9.14
CA SER A 154 -9.04 -1.92 -7.90
C SER A 154 -9.58 -0.51 -7.65
N ASN A 155 -8.80 0.54 -7.91
CA ASN A 155 -9.25 1.92 -7.78
C ASN A 155 -10.38 2.24 -8.75
N ALA A 156 -10.22 1.92 -10.04
CA ALA A 156 -11.24 2.20 -11.05
C ALA A 156 -12.57 1.49 -10.74
N LEU A 157 -12.51 0.19 -10.45
CA LEU A 157 -13.71 -0.60 -10.11
C LEU A 157 -14.37 -0.12 -8.82
N SER A 158 -13.58 0.26 -7.80
CA SER A 158 -14.12 0.73 -6.52
C SER A 158 -14.93 1.99 -6.67
N VAL A 159 -14.43 2.96 -7.42
CA VAL A 159 -15.11 4.23 -7.68
C VAL A 159 -16.39 3.98 -8.49
N ALA A 160 -16.31 3.20 -9.57
CA ALA A 160 -17.45 2.90 -10.42
C ALA A 160 -18.58 2.20 -9.64
N ILE A 161 -18.25 1.15 -8.87
CA ILE A 161 -19.22 0.43 -8.04
C ILE A 161 -19.78 1.35 -6.95
N GLY A 162 -18.95 2.19 -6.33
CA GLY A 162 -19.37 3.13 -5.31
C GLY A 162 -20.42 4.12 -5.84
N ILE A 163 -20.14 4.75 -6.98
CA ILE A 163 -21.08 5.68 -7.63
C ILE A 163 -22.37 4.96 -8.03
N PHE A 164 -22.27 3.75 -8.58
CA PHE A 164 -23.44 2.96 -8.94
C PHE A 164 -24.34 2.64 -7.75
N ILE A 165 -23.77 2.23 -6.61
CA ILE A 165 -24.56 1.93 -5.40
C ILE A 165 -25.22 3.18 -4.85
N VAL A 166 -24.51 4.32 -4.81
CA VAL A 166 -25.05 5.59 -4.33
C VAL A 166 -26.19 6.08 -5.23
N GLY A 167 -26.02 5.96 -6.55
CA GLY A 167 -27.07 6.27 -7.53
C GLY A 167 -28.28 5.32 -7.44
N ALA A 168 -28.04 4.01 -7.26
CA ALA A 168 -29.10 3.02 -7.06
C ALA A 168 -29.88 3.25 -5.74
N ALA A 169 -29.26 3.82 -4.72
CA ALA A 169 -29.92 4.25 -3.49
C ALA A 169 -30.83 5.49 -3.70
N GLY A 170 -30.82 6.09 -4.89
CA GLY A 170 -31.63 7.25 -5.25
C GLY A 170 -30.97 8.59 -4.94
N TYR A 171 -29.71 8.61 -4.48
CA TYR A 171 -29.01 9.86 -4.21
C TYR A 171 -28.57 10.53 -5.51
N GLN A 172 -28.89 11.81 -5.64
CA GLN A 172 -28.43 12.68 -6.72
C GLN A 172 -27.59 13.82 -6.13
N GLY A 173 -26.55 14.21 -6.83
CA GLY A 173 -25.69 15.31 -6.40
C GLY A 173 -26.48 16.59 -6.14
N GLY A 174 -26.26 17.23 -4.98
CA GLY A 174 -26.97 18.42 -4.57
C GLY A 174 -28.23 18.19 -3.73
N MET A 175 -28.59 16.95 -3.43
CA MET A 175 -29.67 16.66 -2.46
C MET A 175 -29.23 17.00 -1.05
N HIS A 176 -30.09 17.72 -0.31
CA HIS A 176 -29.89 18.16 1.09
C HIS A 176 -31.14 18.03 1.94
N GLY A 177 -30.95 17.94 3.25
CA GLY A 177 -32.00 18.00 4.24
C GLY A 177 -33.10 16.95 4.05
N SER A 178 -34.35 17.36 3.97
CA SER A 178 -35.54 16.52 3.87
C SER A 178 -35.61 15.65 2.58
N GLN A 179 -34.82 15.97 1.58
CA GLN A 179 -34.74 15.17 0.33
C GLN A 179 -34.05 13.81 0.55
N ILE A 180 -33.28 13.68 1.64
CA ILE A 180 -32.51 12.47 1.96
C ILE A 180 -33.33 11.66 2.97
N SER A 181 -33.83 10.49 2.54
CA SER A 181 -34.54 9.56 3.43
C SER A 181 -33.59 8.76 4.31
N ASP A 182 -34.10 8.24 5.44
CA ASP A 182 -33.33 7.37 6.32
C ASP A 182 -32.89 6.07 5.61
N ALA A 183 -33.71 5.54 4.72
CA ALA A 183 -33.38 4.37 3.92
C ALA A 183 -32.18 4.67 3.00
N MET A 184 -32.16 5.82 2.34
CA MET A 184 -31.05 6.27 1.52
C MET A 184 -29.76 6.43 2.34
N GLN A 185 -29.85 7.10 3.50
CA GLN A 185 -28.71 7.23 4.41
C GLN A 185 -28.12 5.88 4.84
N ASN A 186 -28.97 4.96 5.28
CA ASN A 186 -28.53 3.63 5.70
C ASN A 186 -27.89 2.84 4.58
N THR A 187 -28.45 2.91 3.37
CA THR A 187 -27.90 2.22 2.19
C THR A 187 -26.54 2.76 1.80
N VAL A 188 -26.39 4.09 1.76
CA VAL A 188 -25.11 4.73 1.40
C VAL A 188 -24.07 4.48 2.48
N PHE A 189 -24.46 4.52 3.75
CA PHE A 189 -23.54 4.23 4.84
C PHE A 189 -23.10 2.75 4.87
N ALA A 190 -24.01 1.82 4.55
CA ALA A 190 -23.67 0.42 4.35
C ALA A 190 -22.67 0.24 3.21
N ALA A 191 -22.88 0.90 2.09
CA ALA A 191 -21.94 0.86 0.97
C ALA A 191 -20.57 1.43 1.34
N TYR A 192 -20.55 2.47 2.17
CA TYR A 192 -19.33 3.15 2.60
C TYR A 192 -18.48 2.33 3.58
N LEU A 193 -19.10 1.70 4.57
CA LEU A 193 -18.40 0.98 5.64
C LEU A 193 -18.53 -0.54 5.54
N PHE A 194 -19.74 -1.04 5.44
CA PHE A 194 -20.00 -2.49 5.59
C PHE A 194 -19.48 -3.30 4.41
N ILE A 195 -19.69 -2.83 3.17
CA ILE A 195 -19.20 -3.53 1.98
C ILE A 195 -17.66 -3.56 1.94
N PRO A 196 -16.93 -2.44 2.16
CA PRO A 196 -15.48 -2.48 2.29
C PRO A 196 -14.99 -3.38 3.42
N GLY A 197 -15.71 -3.44 4.54
CA GLY A 197 -15.41 -4.34 5.65
C GLY A 197 -15.45 -5.82 5.23
N ILE A 198 -16.48 -6.22 4.49
CA ILE A 198 -16.57 -7.57 3.89
C ILE A 198 -15.39 -7.83 2.94
N CYS A 199 -15.06 -6.86 2.09
CA CYS A 199 -13.91 -6.99 1.19
C CYS A 199 -12.58 -7.14 1.94
N MET A 200 -12.42 -6.46 3.09
CA MET A 200 -11.27 -6.68 3.97
C MET A 200 -11.22 -8.09 4.53
N LEU A 201 -12.35 -8.60 4.99
CA LEU A 201 -12.43 -9.98 5.49
C LEU A 201 -12.11 -11.00 4.39
N LEU A 202 -12.67 -10.81 3.19
CA LEU A 202 -12.37 -11.67 2.04
C LEU A 202 -10.90 -11.62 1.61
N SER A 203 -10.22 -10.50 1.84
CA SER A 203 -8.79 -10.35 1.52
C SER A 203 -7.88 -11.27 2.34
N MET A 204 -8.36 -11.83 3.44
CA MET A 204 -7.58 -12.76 4.24
C MET A 204 -7.56 -14.18 3.65
N ILE A 205 -8.48 -14.53 2.72
CA ILE A 205 -8.57 -15.87 2.13
C ILE A 205 -7.25 -16.29 1.45
N PRO A 206 -6.62 -15.46 0.59
CA PRO A 206 -5.33 -15.80 -0.01
C PRO A 206 -4.20 -15.97 1.02
N MET A 207 -4.31 -15.34 2.19
CA MET A 207 -3.28 -15.41 3.23
C MET A 207 -3.14 -16.81 3.82
N PHE A 208 -4.18 -17.63 3.79
CA PHE A 208 -4.06 -19.03 4.23
C PHE A 208 -3.08 -19.83 3.38
N ARG A 209 -2.93 -19.47 2.11
CA ARG A 209 -1.98 -20.11 1.18
C ARG A 209 -0.57 -19.50 1.21
N TYR A 210 -0.38 -18.38 1.89
CA TYR A 210 0.93 -17.76 2.05
C TYR A 210 1.80 -18.63 2.98
N LYS A 211 2.92 -19.15 2.44
CA LYS A 211 3.78 -20.15 3.10
C LYS A 211 5.10 -19.59 3.63
N ILE A 212 5.41 -18.32 3.35
CA ILE A 212 6.66 -17.71 3.79
C ILE A 212 6.49 -17.35 5.27
N ASP A 213 7.01 -18.20 6.14
CA ASP A 213 7.06 -17.99 7.58
C ASP A 213 8.37 -17.31 8.02
N PHE A 214 8.48 -16.97 9.29
CA PHE A 214 9.65 -16.27 9.83
C PHE A 214 10.94 -17.07 9.64
N LYS A 215 10.90 -18.40 9.84
CA LYS A 215 12.07 -19.26 9.68
C LYS A 215 12.52 -19.32 8.22
N THR A 216 11.57 -19.47 7.30
CA THR A 216 11.84 -19.46 5.86
C THR A 216 12.48 -18.15 5.43
N LYS A 217 12.01 -17.01 5.95
CA LYS A 217 12.61 -15.70 5.68
C LYS A 217 14.04 -15.60 6.16
N GLU A 218 14.30 -16.01 7.40
CA GLU A 218 15.65 -15.94 7.97
C GLU A 218 16.63 -16.79 7.19
N THR A 219 16.25 -18.02 6.82
CA THR A 219 17.09 -18.91 6.00
C THR A 219 17.33 -18.32 4.61
N MET A 220 16.27 -17.88 3.97
CA MET A 220 16.31 -17.25 2.63
C MET A 220 17.21 -16.01 2.62
N HIS A 221 17.06 -15.11 3.57
CA HIS A 221 17.89 -13.90 3.64
C HIS A 221 19.36 -14.22 3.86
N ARG A 222 19.68 -15.18 4.74
CA ARG A 222 21.06 -15.60 4.98
C ARG A 222 21.70 -16.16 3.71
N GLU A 223 21.01 -17.12 3.05
CA GLU A 223 21.54 -17.76 1.85
C GLU A 223 21.62 -16.81 0.65
N LEU A 224 20.68 -15.86 0.53
CA LEU A 224 20.76 -14.83 -0.52
C LEU A 224 21.90 -13.84 -0.30
N VAL A 225 22.17 -13.44 0.95
CA VAL A 225 23.29 -12.55 1.28
C VAL A 225 24.63 -13.25 0.98
N GLU A 226 24.76 -14.53 1.35
CA GLU A 226 25.93 -15.35 1.07
C GLU A 226 26.18 -15.48 -0.44
N ARG A 227 25.15 -15.87 -1.20
CA ARG A 227 25.21 -15.97 -2.68
C ARG A 227 25.51 -14.63 -3.37
N ARG A 228 24.96 -13.51 -2.89
CA ARG A 228 25.23 -12.18 -3.44
C ARG A 228 26.64 -11.71 -3.10
N GLY A 229 27.19 -12.10 -1.94
CA GLY A 229 28.58 -11.88 -1.57
C GLY A 229 29.53 -12.59 -2.51
N GLU A 230 29.34 -13.90 -2.75
CA GLU A 230 30.12 -14.68 -3.69
C GLU A 230 30.10 -14.09 -5.11
N LEU A 231 28.92 -13.72 -5.62
CA LEU A 231 28.79 -13.07 -6.94
C LEU A 231 29.50 -11.73 -7.04
N SER A 232 29.57 -10.97 -5.94
CA SER A 232 30.28 -9.69 -5.88
C SER A 232 31.78 -9.90 -5.92
N ASP A 233 32.28 -10.90 -5.23
CA ASP A 233 33.72 -11.24 -5.20
C ASP A 233 34.16 -11.76 -6.57
N ASP A 234 33.40 -12.65 -7.22
CA ASP A 234 33.64 -13.12 -8.58
C ASP A 234 33.68 -11.97 -9.60
N PHE A 235 32.78 -10.99 -9.46
CA PHE A 235 32.74 -9.80 -10.32
C PHE A 235 33.99 -8.93 -10.14
N LEU A 236 34.43 -8.69 -8.92
CA LEU A 236 35.64 -7.92 -8.62
C LEU A 236 36.89 -8.62 -9.11
N GLU A 237 36.97 -9.96 -9.00
CA GLU A 237 38.07 -10.74 -9.58
C GLU A 237 38.08 -10.60 -11.10
N SER A 238 36.96 -10.74 -11.77
CA SER A 238 36.86 -10.60 -13.24
C SER A 238 37.23 -9.21 -13.76
N GLU A 239 36.85 -8.14 -13.03
CA GLU A 239 37.29 -6.77 -13.36
C GLU A 239 38.79 -6.60 -13.18
N SER A 240 39.35 -7.14 -12.12
CA SER A 240 40.81 -7.07 -11.88
C SER A 240 41.63 -7.83 -12.94
N GLU A 241 41.17 -9.01 -13.39
CA GLU A 241 41.79 -9.75 -14.47
C GLU A 241 41.73 -8.99 -15.80
N THR A 242 40.54 -8.38 -16.11
CA THR A 242 40.38 -7.60 -17.33
C THR A 242 41.27 -6.36 -17.34
N GLN A 243 41.45 -5.68 -16.21
CA GLN A 243 42.37 -4.55 -16.08
C GLN A 243 43.84 -4.99 -16.23
N ASN A 244 44.26 -6.08 -15.62
CA ASN A 244 45.58 -6.62 -15.74
C ASN A 244 45.91 -7.02 -17.19
N ASP A 245 44.97 -7.61 -17.90
CA ASP A 245 45.18 -7.98 -19.34
C ASP A 245 45.26 -6.73 -20.24
N ALA A 246 44.47 -5.68 -19.95
CA ALA A 246 44.58 -4.42 -20.65
C ALA A 246 45.94 -3.71 -20.40
N GLU A 247 46.43 -3.73 -19.17
CA GLU A 247 47.75 -3.19 -18.82
C GLU A 247 48.89 -3.96 -19.52
N ARG A 248 48.81 -5.31 -19.56
CA ARG A 248 49.80 -6.16 -20.26
C ARG A 248 49.80 -5.83 -21.74
N ALA A 249 48.63 -5.77 -22.39
CA ALA A 249 48.52 -5.43 -23.79
C ALA A 249 49.12 -4.05 -24.12
N THR A 250 48.96 -3.08 -23.23
CA THR A 250 49.50 -1.73 -23.38
C THR A 250 51.03 -1.72 -23.23
N ASN A 251 51.55 -2.48 -22.28
CA ASN A 251 53.00 -2.62 -22.07
C ASN A 251 53.69 -3.33 -23.23
N ASP A 252 53.09 -4.40 -23.77
CA ASP A 252 53.60 -5.12 -24.96
C ASP A 252 53.65 -4.20 -26.20
N VAL A 253 52.64 -3.33 -26.38
CA VAL A 253 52.64 -2.34 -27.48
C VAL A 253 53.76 -1.31 -27.30
N ASN A 254 54.00 -0.84 -26.08
CA ASN A 254 55.07 0.12 -25.79
C ASN A 254 56.44 -0.49 -25.95
N GLU A 255 56.67 -1.72 -25.50
CA GLU A 255 57.94 -2.44 -25.63
C GLU A 255 58.29 -2.71 -27.10
N ASN A 256 57.29 -3.09 -27.91
CA ASN A 256 57.46 -3.28 -29.35
C ASN A 256 57.75 -1.92 -30.07
N ALA A 257 57.14 -0.84 -29.64
CA ALA A 257 57.41 0.49 -30.18
C ALA A 257 58.83 0.99 -29.87
N GLU A 258 59.30 0.77 -28.65
CA GLU A 258 60.68 1.09 -28.26
C GLU A 258 61.74 0.24 -29.02
N THR A 259 61.45 -1.07 -29.20
CA THR A 259 62.34 -1.97 -29.96
C THR A 259 62.44 -1.53 -31.41
N THR A 260 61.29 -1.20 -32.04
CA THR A 260 61.23 -0.70 -33.44
C THR A 260 61.94 0.64 -33.59
N ALA A 261 61.83 1.57 -32.63
CA ALA A 261 62.51 2.86 -32.61
C ALA A 261 64.02 2.70 -32.42
N SER A 262 64.47 1.73 -31.63
CA SER A 262 65.90 1.41 -31.44
C SER A 262 66.51 0.81 -32.69
N GLU A 263 65.84 -0.09 -33.40
CA GLU A 263 66.30 -0.65 -34.67
C GLU A 263 66.39 0.42 -35.78
N ALA A 264 65.42 1.29 -35.92
CA ALA A 264 65.44 2.39 -36.90
C ALA A 264 66.56 3.40 -36.62
N ASN A 265 66.98 3.59 -35.38
CA ASN A 265 68.07 4.48 -35.00
C ASN A 265 69.46 3.85 -35.30
N ILE A 266 69.58 2.57 -35.28
CA ILE A 266 70.80 1.82 -35.66
C ILE A 266 70.98 1.85 -37.17
N GLU A 267 69.93 1.70 -37.97
CA GLU A 267 69.97 1.70 -39.43
C GLU A 267 70.31 3.10 -40.02
N ASN A 268 69.99 4.18 -39.33
CA ASN A 268 70.31 5.56 -39.72
C ASN A 268 71.75 6.01 -39.31
N SER A 269 72.49 5.18 -38.58
CA SER A 269 73.81 5.54 -38.08
C SER A 269 75.00 4.81 -38.84
N VAL A 270 74.69 4.04 -39.91
CA VAL A 270 75.63 3.41 -40.83
C VAL A 270 75.59 4.15 -42.16
#